data_8802859302c91ef5cbd6cb2dd1ab8821
#
_entry.id   8802859302c91ef5cbd6cb2dd1ab8821
#
_cell.length_a   1.000
_cell.length_b   1.000
_cell.length_c   1.000
_cell.angle_alpha   90.00
_cell.angle_beta   90.00
_cell.angle_gamma   90.00
#
_symmetry.space_group_name_H-M   'P 1'
#
loop_
_entity.id
_entity.type
_entity.pdbx_description
1 polymer ?
#
loop_
_entity_poly.entity_id
_entity_poly.type
_entity_poly.pdbx_seq_one_letter_code
_entity_poly.pdbx_strand_id
1 'polypeptide(L)' 'MWVQIKSAPNKVIAEMWKDFFEGEGIPIRILPDSEKLEYKERVPYKIYVSQERLHVVEEVLRKL' A
#
# COMPACT_ATOMS: atom_id res chain seq x y z
N MET A 1 11.88 3.75 -8.53
CA MET A 1 11.85 4.13 -7.10
C MET A 1 10.46 3.91 -6.53
N TRP A 2 10.39 3.40 -5.33
CA TRP A 2 9.11 3.17 -4.64
C TRP A 2 8.77 4.36 -3.76
N VAL A 3 7.53 4.80 -3.83
CA VAL A 3 7.05 5.98 -3.10
C VAL A 3 5.88 5.56 -2.21
N GLN A 4 5.92 5.98 -0.95
CA GLN A 4 4.81 5.70 -0.04
C GLN A 4 3.62 6.57 -0.41
N ILE A 5 2.45 5.93 -0.61
CA ILE A 5 1.24 6.65 -0.99
C ILE A 5 0.19 6.64 0.12
N LYS A 6 0.29 5.70 1.04
CA LYS A 6 -0.73 5.53 2.05
C LYS A 6 -0.20 4.66 3.18
N SER A 7 -0.87 4.70 4.32
CA SER A 7 -0.60 3.76 5.40
C SER A 7 -1.90 3.06 5.78
N ALA A 8 -1.78 1.89 6.38
CA ALA A 8 -2.92 1.11 6.82
C ALA A 8 -2.71 0.75 8.29
N PRO A 9 -3.78 0.62 9.07
CA PRO A 9 -3.66 0.35 10.50
C PRO A 9 -3.17 -1.06 10.83
N ASN A 10 -3.30 -1.99 9.89
CA ASN A 10 -2.85 -3.36 10.09
C ASN A 10 -2.63 -4.04 8.73
N LYS A 11 -2.14 -5.28 8.77
CA LYS A 11 -1.81 -6.02 7.57
C LYS A 11 -3.04 -6.32 6.71
N VAL A 12 -4.16 -6.65 7.33
CA VAL A 12 -5.38 -6.99 6.59
C VAL A 12 -5.83 -5.83 5.72
N ILE A 13 -5.86 -4.63 6.29
CA ILE A 13 -6.26 -3.43 5.53
C ILE A 13 -5.23 -3.12 4.45
N ALA A 14 -3.94 -3.32 4.74
CA ALA A 14 -2.90 -3.10 3.73
C ALA A 14 -3.08 -4.04 2.54
N GLU A 15 -3.41 -5.31 2.81
CA GLU A 15 -3.64 -6.28 1.75
C GLU A 15 -4.89 -5.96 0.93
N MET A 16 -5.91 -5.38 1.56
CA MET A 16 -7.11 -4.93 0.84
C MET A 16 -6.75 -3.83 -0.16
N TRP A 17 -5.93 -2.86 0.26
CA TRP A 17 -5.48 -1.82 -0.65
C TRP A 17 -4.61 -2.37 -1.77
N LYS A 18 -3.72 -3.31 -1.42
CA LYS A 18 -2.87 -3.96 -2.42
C LYS A 18 -3.71 -4.66 -3.47
N ASP A 19 -4.69 -5.45 -3.04
CA ASP A 19 -5.56 -6.18 -3.96
C ASP A 19 -6.35 -5.22 -4.85
N PHE A 20 -6.84 -4.13 -4.26
CA PHE A 20 -7.58 -3.13 -5.00
C PHE A 20 -6.74 -2.51 -6.12
N PHE A 21 -5.53 -2.05 -5.79
CA PHE A 21 -4.66 -1.43 -6.78
C PHE A 21 -4.15 -2.42 -7.81
N GLU A 22 -3.84 -3.64 -7.39
CA GLU A 22 -3.39 -4.66 -8.34
C GLU A 22 -4.51 -5.04 -9.31
N GLY A 23 -5.75 -4.99 -8.86
CA GLY A 23 -6.89 -5.18 -9.74
C GLY A 23 -7.01 -4.08 -10.78
N GLU A 24 -6.45 -2.90 -10.50
CA GLU A 24 -6.41 -1.79 -11.45
C GLU A 24 -5.11 -1.80 -12.29
N GLY A 25 -4.30 -2.84 -12.16
CA GLY A 25 -3.07 -2.96 -12.91
C GLY A 25 -1.90 -2.20 -12.33
N ILE A 26 -1.96 -1.83 -11.06
CA ILE A 26 -0.91 -1.06 -10.39
C ILE A 26 -0.18 -1.96 -9.39
N PRO A 27 1.10 -2.31 -9.63
CA PRO A 27 1.87 -3.08 -8.67
C PRO A 27 2.06 -2.31 -7.37
N ILE A 28 1.83 -2.98 -6.26
CA ILE A 28 1.91 -2.37 -4.93
C ILE A 28 2.86 -3.18 -4.05
N ARG A 29 3.57 -2.50 -3.18
CA ARG A 29 4.42 -3.13 -2.18
C ARG A 29 3.96 -2.65 -0.80
N ILE A 30 3.77 -3.58 0.13
CA ILE A 30 3.41 -3.23 1.51
C ILE A 30 4.53 -3.68 2.44
N LEU A 31 4.85 -2.85 3.43
CA LEU A 31 5.90 -3.15 4.40
C LEU A 31 5.41 -2.78 5.80
N PRO A 32 5.70 -3.60 6.81
CA PRO A 32 5.31 -3.27 8.18
C PRO A 32 6.09 -2.05 8.66
N ASP A 33 5.41 -1.21 9.41
CA ASP A 33 6.00 0.01 9.97
C ASP A 33 6.53 -0.28 11.38
N SER A 34 7.23 -1.41 11.53
CA SER A 34 7.83 -1.83 12.79
C SER A 34 8.88 -2.88 12.50
N GLU A 35 9.96 -2.84 13.28
CA GLU A 35 11.02 -3.83 13.19
C GLU A 35 10.72 -5.07 14.03
N LYS A 36 9.66 -5.03 14.82
CA LYS A 36 9.27 -6.15 15.67
C LYS A 36 8.45 -7.15 14.87
N LEU A 37 9.10 -8.18 14.38
CA LEU A 37 8.49 -9.19 13.54
C LEU A 37 7.31 -9.91 14.19
N GLU A 38 7.35 -10.04 15.50
CA GLU A 38 6.32 -10.74 16.27
C GLU A 38 4.96 -10.04 16.25
N TYR A 39 4.94 -8.74 15.91
CA TYR A 39 3.69 -7.96 15.87
C TYR A 39 3.31 -7.52 14.47
N LYS A 40 3.92 -8.10 13.45
CA LYS A 40 3.76 -7.62 12.07
C LYS A 40 2.33 -7.62 11.55
N GLU A 41 1.43 -8.39 12.13
CA GLU A 41 0.04 -8.39 11.70
C GLU A 41 -0.79 -7.30 12.38
N ARG A 42 -0.31 -6.78 13.51
CA ARG A 42 -1.02 -5.79 14.31
C ARG A 42 -0.44 -4.40 14.22
N VAL A 43 0.68 -4.24 13.53
CA VAL A 43 1.33 -2.94 13.38
C VAL A 43 0.83 -2.26 12.12
N PRO A 44 0.93 -0.92 12.04
CA PRO A 44 0.61 -0.21 10.80
C PRO A 44 1.50 -0.67 9.66
N TYR A 45 0.98 -0.62 8.45
CA TYR A 45 1.73 -0.94 7.24
C TYR A 45 1.82 0.27 6.35
N LYS A 46 2.94 0.39 5.64
CA LYS A 46 3.15 1.42 4.64
C LYS A 46 2.90 0.82 3.27
N ILE A 47 2.20 1.56 2.43
CA ILE A 47 1.84 1.11 1.08
C ILE A 47 2.63 1.93 0.07
N TYR A 48 3.36 1.24 -0.81
CA TYR A 48 4.25 1.86 -1.77
C TYR A 48 3.84 1.55 -3.20
N VAL A 49 4.11 2.48 -4.08
CA VAL A 49 3.89 2.33 -5.51
C VAL A 49 5.13 2.82 -6.24
N SER A 50 5.38 2.32 -7.44
CA SER A 50 6.45 2.84 -8.28
C SER A 50 6.16 4.31 -8.62
N GLN A 51 7.17 5.16 -8.55
CA GLN A 51 7.03 6.56 -8.87
C GLN A 51 6.41 6.78 -10.25
N GLU A 52 6.70 5.90 -11.18
CA GLU A 52 6.18 5.98 -12.54
C GLU A 52 4.67 5.82 -12.61
N ARG A 53 4.08 5.20 -11.59
CA ARG A 53 2.63 4.94 -11.53
C ARG A 53 1.90 5.87 -10.59
N LEU A 54 2.58 6.85 -10.02
CA LEU A 54 1.97 7.72 -9.01
C LEU A 54 0.75 8.45 -9.54
N HIS A 55 0.81 8.97 -10.76
CA HIS A 55 -0.32 9.69 -11.33
C HIS A 55 -1.53 8.78 -11.58
N VAL A 56 -1.27 7.50 -11.88
CA VAL A 56 -2.34 6.53 -12.08
C VAL A 56 -3.05 6.26 -10.76
N VAL A 57 -2.28 6.15 -9.66
CA VAL A 57 -2.82 5.98 -8.33
C VAL A 57 -3.72 7.15 -7.96
N GLU A 58 -3.27 8.37 -8.24
CA GLU A 58 -4.05 9.56 -7.95
C GLU A 58 -5.37 9.57 -8.71
N GLU A 59 -5.38 9.12 -9.96
CA GLU A 59 -6.61 9.04 -10.74
C GLU A 59 -7.56 7.99 -10.19
N VAL A 60 -7.03 6.84 -9.80
CA VAL A 60 -7.86 5.77 -9.23
C VAL A 60 -8.52 6.24 -7.95
N LEU A 61 -7.75 6.88 -7.06
CA LEU A 61 -8.28 7.38 -5.79
C LEU A 61 -9.30 8.49 -6.00
N ARG A 62 -9.15 9.28 -7.05
CA ARG A 62 -10.09 10.35 -7.36
C ARG A 62 -11.46 9.80 -7.74
N LYS A 63 -11.52 8.60 -8.29
CA LYS A 63 -12.78 7.97 -8.68
C LYS A 63 -13.54 7.32 -7.52
N LEU A 64 -12.90 7.22 -6.38
CA LEU A 64 -13.54 6.71 -5.18
C LEU A 64 -14.33 7.83 -4.49
#